data_28c962454f5091656e7ae8ce5af32929
#
_entry.id   28c962454f5091656e7ae8ce5af32929
#
_cell.length_a   1.000
_cell.length_b   1.000
_cell.length_c   1.000
_cell.angle_alpha   90.00
_cell.angle_beta   90.00
_cell.angle_gamma   90.00
#
_symmetry.space_group_name_H-M   'P 1'
#
loop_
_entity.id
_entity.type
_entity.pdbx_description
1 polymer ?
#
loop_
_entity_poly.entity_id
_entity_poly.type
_entity_poly.pdbx_seq_one_letter_code
_entity_poly.pdbx_strand_id
1 'polypeptide(L)'
;MKRFWIIGLGMMVSYVLLYLYPIYQGANSEGYQYYAAYLKGSYFTGNLIISTIAVLTSVALLYFYHNRTASTIIHSMPIKRSELYWTSFTAGMILMFVPLILTTGILIFYGKTIPLYYRELSINHCLSWFLIQSAIIFFAYGITQFCGIITGNLYTHCILGVFFNSLPWLSSQFFTILKSAFTYGVEEPSVTFENYSTAFNYALNLEKWLTLRTLAYLTIYIAIGISLVFIAYLIYKRVK
;
A
#
# COMPACT_ATOMS: atom_id res chain seq x y z
N MET A 1 -2.77 -8.88 -20.15
CA MET A 1 -2.55 -9.52 -18.83
C MET A 1 -1.40 -10.54 -18.80
N LYS A 2 -1.14 -11.34 -19.85
CA LYS A 2 -0.10 -12.38 -19.82
C LYS A 2 1.33 -11.93 -19.45
N ARG A 3 1.68 -10.65 -19.57
CA ARG A 3 3.02 -10.12 -19.24
C ARG A 3 3.15 -9.55 -17.81
N PHE A 4 2.04 -9.25 -17.14
CA PHE A 4 2.08 -8.53 -15.85
C PHE A 4 1.82 -9.42 -14.63
N TRP A 5 1.50 -10.71 -14.83
CA TRP A 5 1.27 -11.65 -13.74
C TRP A 5 2.51 -11.81 -12.82
N ILE A 6 3.71 -11.56 -13.35
CA ILE A 6 4.98 -11.57 -12.60
C ILE A 6 4.94 -10.56 -11.45
N ILE A 7 4.29 -9.40 -11.62
CA ILE A 7 4.14 -8.38 -10.57
C ILE A 7 3.25 -8.92 -9.43
N GLY A 8 2.15 -9.58 -9.78
CA GLY A 8 1.27 -10.23 -8.80
C GLY A 8 1.99 -11.35 -8.04
N LEU A 9 2.83 -12.15 -8.73
CA LEU A 9 3.70 -13.12 -8.08
C LEU A 9 4.72 -12.47 -7.15
N GLY A 10 5.39 -11.40 -7.59
CA GLY A 10 6.33 -10.64 -6.76
C GLY A 10 5.66 -10.14 -5.48
N MET A 11 4.43 -9.66 -5.58
CA MET A 11 3.65 -9.24 -4.41
C MET A 11 3.29 -10.40 -3.49
N MET A 12 2.90 -11.55 -4.06
CA MET A 12 2.60 -12.73 -3.26
C MET A 12 3.85 -13.26 -2.53
N VAL A 13 5.00 -13.32 -3.20
CA VAL A 13 6.28 -13.69 -2.59
C VAL A 13 6.64 -12.73 -1.46
N SER A 14 6.45 -11.43 -1.67
CA SER A 14 6.70 -10.42 -0.63
C SER A 14 5.81 -10.63 0.59
N TYR A 15 4.52 -10.92 0.42
CA TYR A 15 3.63 -11.23 1.54
C TYR A 15 4.02 -12.52 2.26
N VAL A 16 4.42 -13.55 1.53
CA VAL A 16 4.88 -14.80 2.13
C VAL A 16 6.13 -14.58 2.98
N LEU A 17 7.13 -13.89 2.44
CA LEU A 17 8.41 -13.66 3.13
C LEU A 17 8.27 -12.71 4.33
N LEU A 18 7.43 -11.68 4.22
CA LEU A 18 7.33 -10.64 5.26
C LEU A 18 6.34 -11.00 6.37
N TYR A 19 5.33 -11.76 6.09
CA TYR A 19 4.25 -12.03 7.05
C TYR A 19 4.07 -13.52 7.36
N LEU A 20 3.99 -14.39 6.36
CA LEU A 20 3.75 -15.82 6.60
C LEU A 20 4.98 -16.53 7.16
N TYR A 21 6.14 -16.28 6.60
CA TYR A 21 7.37 -16.94 7.02
C TYR A 21 7.78 -16.64 8.48
N PRO A 22 7.78 -15.37 8.95
CA PRO A 22 8.04 -15.07 10.35
C PRO A 22 7.02 -15.70 11.30
N ILE A 23 5.74 -15.72 10.93
CA ILE A 23 4.70 -16.38 11.72
C ILE A 23 4.96 -17.89 11.81
N TYR A 24 5.34 -18.53 10.70
CA TYR A 24 5.69 -19.94 10.69
C TYR A 24 6.94 -20.25 11.53
N GLN A 25 8.00 -19.44 11.43
CA GLN A 25 9.18 -19.60 12.28
C GLN A 25 8.85 -19.41 13.74
N GLY A 26 8.08 -18.36 14.04
CA GLY A 26 7.58 -18.14 15.36
C GLY A 26 6.79 -19.36 15.87
N ALA A 27 6.01 -20.09 15.10
CA ALA A 27 5.25 -21.27 15.49
C ALA A 27 6.13 -22.47 15.92
N ASN A 28 7.36 -22.51 15.52
CA ASN A 28 8.27 -23.63 15.79
C ASN A 28 9.32 -23.38 16.89
N SER A 29 9.37 -22.15 17.45
CA SER A 29 10.31 -21.77 18.51
C SER A 29 9.61 -21.62 19.87
N GLU A 30 10.22 -22.02 20.98
CA GLU A 30 9.61 -22.10 22.33
C GLU A 30 9.32 -20.73 23.02
N GLY A 31 9.34 -19.62 22.28
CA GLY A 31 9.19 -18.26 22.81
C GLY A 31 7.97 -17.48 22.34
N TYR A 32 6.77 -17.99 22.46
CA TYR A 32 5.57 -17.73 21.67
C TYR A 32 4.65 -16.56 22.04
N GLN A 33 5.07 -15.52 22.69
CA GLN A 33 4.16 -14.43 23.08
C GLN A 33 3.84 -13.40 21.99
N TYR A 34 4.25 -13.58 20.70
CA TYR A 34 4.35 -12.43 19.77
C TYR A 34 3.80 -12.57 18.34
N TYR A 35 2.81 -13.43 18.06
CA TYR A 35 2.26 -13.49 16.68
C TYR A 35 1.65 -12.17 16.21
N ALA A 36 0.91 -11.48 17.08
CA ALA A 36 0.39 -10.17 16.78
C ALA A 36 1.52 -9.12 16.66
N ALA A 37 2.62 -9.28 17.41
CA ALA A 37 3.80 -8.43 17.30
C ALA A 37 4.55 -8.63 15.98
N TYR A 38 4.58 -9.83 15.41
CA TYR A 38 5.18 -10.06 14.09
C TYR A 38 4.37 -9.39 12.97
N LEU A 39 3.05 -9.43 13.02
CA LEU A 39 2.22 -8.65 12.10
C LEU A 39 2.48 -7.15 12.26
N LYS A 40 2.80 -6.68 13.48
CA LYS A 40 3.17 -5.28 13.76
C LYS A 40 4.59 -4.94 13.33
N GLY A 41 5.59 -5.74 13.71
CA GLY A 41 7.02 -5.45 13.51
C GLY A 41 7.46 -5.38 12.05
N SER A 42 6.79 -6.12 11.15
CA SER A 42 7.08 -6.11 9.71
C SER A 42 6.37 -4.99 8.93
N TYR A 43 5.58 -4.12 9.58
CA TYR A 43 4.79 -3.11 8.89
C TYR A 43 5.63 -2.10 8.12
N PHE A 44 6.68 -1.55 8.68
CA PHE A 44 7.47 -0.52 7.99
C PHE A 44 8.08 -1.07 6.71
N THR A 45 8.82 -2.16 6.80
CA THR A 45 9.46 -2.81 5.64
C THR A 45 8.42 -3.33 4.65
N GLY A 46 7.36 -3.95 5.17
CA GLY A 46 6.26 -4.46 4.34
C GLY A 46 5.55 -3.36 3.57
N ASN A 47 5.26 -2.25 4.20
CA ASN A 47 4.58 -1.12 3.57
C ASN A 47 5.46 -0.44 2.51
N LEU A 48 6.76 -0.31 2.72
CA LEU A 48 7.69 0.19 1.71
C LEU A 48 7.70 -0.71 0.47
N ILE A 49 7.76 -2.03 0.66
CA ILE A 49 7.77 -2.99 -0.44
C ILE A 49 6.44 -2.93 -1.20
N ILE A 50 5.31 -2.90 -0.50
CA ILE A 50 3.98 -2.81 -1.12
C ILE A 50 3.82 -1.52 -1.90
N SER A 51 4.25 -0.39 -1.35
CA SER A 51 4.23 0.90 -2.05
C SER A 51 5.11 0.89 -3.29
N THR A 52 6.30 0.27 -3.20
CA THR A 52 7.20 0.11 -4.35
C THR A 52 6.55 -0.75 -5.45
N ILE A 53 5.90 -1.86 -5.07
CA ILE A 53 5.18 -2.70 -6.03
C ILE A 53 3.98 -1.94 -6.63
N ALA A 54 3.28 -1.10 -5.86
CA ALA A 54 2.20 -0.26 -6.37
C ALA A 54 2.71 0.74 -7.44
N VAL A 55 3.87 1.37 -7.19
CA VAL A 55 4.53 2.24 -8.17
C VAL A 55 4.88 1.45 -9.42
N LEU A 56 5.57 0.31 -9.29
CA LEU A 56 5.95 -0.53 -10.42
C LEU A 56 4.75 -1.01 -11.23
N THR A 57 3.65 -1.39 -10.56
CA THR A 57 2.41 -1.83 -11.20
C THR A 57 1.80 -0.69 -12.03
N SER A 58 1.73 0.52 -11.47
CA SER A 58 1.21 1.69 -12.17
C SER A 58 2.06 2.04 -13.39
N VAL A 59 3.38 2.09 -13.22
CA VAL A 59 4.34 2.39 -14.29
C VAL A 59 4.24 1.37 -15.42
N ALA A 60 4.15 0.08 -15.08
CA ALA A 60 4.04 -1.00 -16.05
C ALA A 60 2.72 -0.94 -16.84
N LEU A 61 1.60 -0.68 -16.16
CA LEU A 61 0.29 -0.64 -16.79
C LEU A 61 0.05 0.62 -17.60
N LEU A 62 0.64 1.76 -17.22
CA LEU A 62 0.59 3.01 -17.99
C LEU A 62 1.74 3.17 -18.98
N TYR A 63 2.58 2.14 -19.15
CA TYR A 63 3.71 2.19 -20.11
C TYR A 63 3.27 2.59 -21.51
N PHE A 64 2.10 2.13 -21.97
CA PHE A 64 1.56 2.47 -23.28
C PHE A 64 1.28 3.97 -23.45
N TYR A 65 0.96 4.66 -22.36
CA TYR A 65 0.69 6.11 -22.37
C TYR A 65 1.96 6.93 -22.58
N HIS A 66 3.09 6.45 -22.08
CA HIS A 66 4.38 7.14 -22.18
C HIS A 66 5.19 6.76 -23.44
N ASN A 67 4.83 5.66 -24.10
CA ASN A 67 5.51 5.21 -25.31
C ASN A 67 4.73 5.65 -26.55
N ARG A 68 5.37 6.52 -27.39
CA ARG A 68 4.73 7.07 -28.59
C ARG A 68 4.20 5.99 -29.53
N THR A 69 5.01 4.93 -29.80
CA THR A 69 4.62 3.84 -30.70
C THR A 69 3.43 3.05 -30.16
N ALA A 70 3.44 2.72 -28.87
CA ALA A 70 2.34 2.01 -28.24
C ALA A 70 1.07 2.87 -28.16
N SER A 71 1.23 4.16 -27.87
CA SER A 71 0.14 5.12 -27.78
C SER A 71 -0.59 5.28 -29.13
N THR A 72 0.14 5.41 -30.24
CA THR A 72 -0.46 5.53 -31.58
C THR A 72 -1.26 4.28 -31.96
N ILE A 73 -0.72 3.09 -31.65
CA ILE A 73 -1.41 1.81 -31.95
C ILE A 73 -2.70 1.70 -31.11
N ILE A 74 -2.64 2.00 -29.83
CA ILE A 74 -3.82 1.88 -28.94
C ILE A 74 -4.88 2.91 -29.27
N HIS A 75 -4.48 4.15 -29.61
CA HIS A 75 -5.44 5.19 -29.95
C HIS A 75 -6.04 5.05 -31.38
N SER A 76 -5.47 4.20 -32.24
CA SER A 76 -6.07 3.82 -33.51
C SER A 76 -7.14 2.74 -33.37
N MET A 77 -7.21 2.05 -32.22
CA MET A 77 -8.25 1.06 -31.96
C MET A 77 -9.60 1.74 -31.63
N PRO A 78 -10.75 1.16 -32.00
CA PRO A 78 -12.07 1.69 -31.71
C PRO A 78 -12.49 1.47 -30.25
N ILE A 79 -11.61 1.84 -29.30
CA ILE A 79 -11.82 1.71 -27.85
C ILE A 79 -11.99 3.09 -27.24
N LYS A 80 -13.00 3.27 -26.39
CA LYS A 80 -13.20 4.53 -25.68
C LYS A 80 -12.08 4.76 -24.69
N ARG A 81 -11.59 5.99 -24.59
CA ARG A 81 -10.52 6.36 -23.62
C ARG A 81 -10.90 6.00 -22.17
N SER A 82 -12.17 6.19 -21.80
CA SER A 82 -12.66 5.81 -20.48
C SER A 82 -12.51 4.31 -20.19
N GLU A 83 -12.79 3.47 -21.18
CA GLU A 83 -12.65 2.02 -21.05
C GLU A 83 -11.18 1.62 -20.88
N LEU A 84 -10.28 2.25 -21.65
CA LEU A 84 -8.85 2.01 -21.56
C LEU A 84 -8.28 2.39 -20.18
N TYR A 85 -8.70 3.53 -19.63
CA TYR A 85 -8.28 3.96 -18.29
C TYR A 85 -8.77 2.97 -17.21
N TRP A 86 -10.06 2.67 -17.21
CA TRP A 86 -10.64 1.78 -16.21
C TRP A 86 -10.14 0.34 -16.31
N THR A 87 -9.88 -0.17 -17.52
CA THR A 87 -9.30 -1.50 -17.69
C THR A 87 -7.87 -1.57 -17.16
N SER A 88 -7.05 -0.53 -17.37
CA SER A 88 -5.70 -0.49 -16.80
C SER A 88 -5.73 -0.36 -15.28
N PHE A 89 -6.62 0.48 -14.73
CA PHE A 89 -6.80 0.65 -13.30
C PHE A 89 -7.26 -0.65 -12.62
N THR A 90 -8.33 -1.26 -13.13
CA THR A 90 -8.87 -2.51 -12.57
C THR A 90 -7.89 -3.68 -12.69
N ALA A 91 -7.13 -3.75 -13.79
CA ALA A 91 -6.08 -4.77 -13.94
C ALA A 91 -5.02 -4.65 -12.83
N GLY A 92 -4.57 -3.43 -12.50
CA GLY A 92 -3.61 -3.21 -11.43
C GLY A 92 -4.20 -3.54 -10.05
N MET A 93 -5.45 -3.15 -9.81
CA MET A 93 -6.14 -3.52 -8.56
C MET A 93 -6.24 -5.04 -8.41
N ILE A 94 -6.60 -5.78 -9.44
CA ILE A 94 -6.66 -7.25 -9.39
C ILE A 94 -5.28 -7.84 -9.08
N LEU A 95 -4.21 -7.35 -9.74
CA LEU A 95 -2.85 -7.82 -9.50
C LEU A 95 -2.38 -7.62 -8.06
N MET A 96 -2.89 -6.61 -7.36
CA MET A 96 -2.51 -6.30 -5.98
C MET A 96 -3.46 -6.94 -4.95
N PHE A 97 -4.76 -6.96 -5.23
CA PHE A 97 -5.76 -7.48 -4.29
C PHE A 97 -5.82 -9.01 -4.25
N VAL A 98 -5.59 -9.69 -5.36
CA VAL A 98 -5.60 -11.17 -5.39
C VAL A 98 -4.54 -11.74 -4.43
N PRO A 99 -3.26 -11.33 -4.47
CA PRO A 99 -2.27 -11.77 -3.48
C PRO A 99 -2.66 -11.42 -2.04
N LEU A 100 -3.20 -10.22 -1.80
CA LEU A 100 -3.64 -9.79 -0.47
C LEU A 100 -4.75 -10.68 0.09
N ILE A 101 -5.79 -10.97 -0.71
CA ILE A 101 -6.90 -11.83 -0.30
C ILE A 101 -6.41 -13.25 -0.01
N LEU A 102 -5.57 -13.81 -0.88
CA LEU A 102 -5.01 -15.14 -0.69
C LEU A 102 -4.18 -15.22 0.59
N THR A 103 -3.31 -14.24 0.84
CA THR A 103 -2.49 -14.20 2.06
C THR A 103 -3.35 -14.06 3.31
N THR A 104 -4.39 -13.21 3.27
CA THR A 104 -5.34 -13.07 4.39
C THR A 104 -6.08 -14.38 4.66
N GLY A 105 -6.50 -15.08 3.61
CA GLY A 105 -7.14 -16.41 3.74
C GLY A 105 -6.22 -17.44 4.40
N ILE A 106 -4.94 -17.47 4.00
CA ILE A 106 -3.93 -18.34 4.60
C ILE A 106 -3.70 -17.97 6.08
N LEU A 107 -3.61 -16.67 6.42
CA LEU A 107 -3.46 -16.21 7.80
C LEU A 107 -4.63 -16.63 8.68
N ILE A 108 -5.86 -16.50 8.19
CA ILE A 108 -7.07 -16.92 8.92
C ILE A 108 -7.08 -18.45 9.11
N PHE A 109 -6.74 -19.20 8.07
CA PHE A 109 -6.67 -20.65 8.14
C PHE A 109 -5.61 -21.11 9.15
N TYR A 110 -4.43 -20.51 9.07
CA TYR A 110 -3.31 -20.79 9.96
C TYR A 110 -3.65 -20.45 11.42
N GLY A 111 -4.28 -19.29 11.67
CA GLY A 111 -4.72 -18.88 13.01
C GLY A 111 -5.77 -19.81 13.64
N LYS A 112 -6.53 -20.58 12.84
CA LYS A 112 -7.46 -21.60 13.32
C LYS A 112 -6.80 -22.93 13.66
N THR A 113 -5.69 -23.27 12.99
CA THR A 113 -4.98 -24.55 13.15
C THR A 113 -3.99 -24.55 14.30
N ILE A 114 -3.58 -23.36 14.79
CA ILE A 114 -2.69 -23.22 15.94
C ILE A 114 -3.43 -23.60 17.23
N PRO A 115 -2.81 -24.38 18.15
CA PRO A 115 -3.43 -24.77 19.42
C PRO A 115 -3.90 -23.58 20.26
N LEU A 116 -4.97 -23.78 21.01
CA LEU A 116 -5.69 -22.77 21.85
C LEU A 116 -4.81 -21.95 22.79
N TYR A 117 -3.66 -22.49 23.21
CA TYR A 117 -2.70 -21.83 24.10
C TYR A 117 -2.04 -20.58 23.48
N TYR A 118 -2.08 -20.44 22.14
CA TYR A 118 -1.42 -19.40 21.36
C TYR A 118 -2.38 -18.50 20.57
N ARG A 119 -3.61 -18.35 21.01
CA ARG A 119 -4.74 -17.69 20.33
C ARG A 119 -4.64 -16.17 20.20
N GLU A 120 -3.46 -15.61 20.01
CA GLU A 120 -3.34 -14.17 19.73
C GLU A 120 -3.69 -13.78 18.28
N LEU A 121 -3.69 -14.73 17.33
CA LEU A 121 -4.05 -14.48 15.94
C LEU A 121 -5.58 -14.64 15.74
N SER A 122 -6.37 -13.71 16.27
CA SER A 122 -7.82 -13.75 16.08
C SER A 122 -8.19 -13.34 14.65
N ILE A 123 -9.37 -13.75 14.18
CA ILE A 123 -9.93 -13.35 12.88
C ILE A 123 -9.97 -11.82 12.77
N ASN A 124 -10.26 -11.12 13.86
CA ASN A 124 -10.30 -9.65 13.90
C ASN A 124 -8.93 -9.04 13.59
N HIS A 125 -7.83 -9.65 14.04
CA HIS A 125 -6.48 -9.20 13.72
C HIS A 125 -6.16 -9.36 12.23
N CYS A 126 -6.52 -10.49 11.63
CA CYS A 126 -6.33 -10.72 10.20
C CYS A 126 -7.17 -9.76 9.34
N LEU A 127 -8.42 -9.49 9.73
CA LEU A 127 -9.28 -8.53 9.05
C LEU A 127 -8.77 -7.09 9.18
N SER A 128 -8.29 -6.71 10.36
CA SER A 128 -7.68 -5.40 10.59
C SER A 128 -6.45 -5.21 9.71
N TRP A 129 -5.59 -6.22 9.65
CA TRP A 129 -4.42 -6.22 8.77
C TRP A 129 -4.83 -6.08 7.29
N PHE A 130 -5.84 -6.84 6.84
CA PHE A 130 -6.39 -6.72 5.49
C PHE A 130 -6.87 -5.31 5.16
N LEU A 131 -7.61 -4.67 6.07
CA LEU A 131 -8.12 -3.32 5.88
C LEU A 131 -6.98 -2.29 5.78
N ILE A 132 -5.97 -2.41 6.64
CA ILE A 132 -4.79 -1.53 6.61
C ILE A 132 -4.05 -1.68 5.29
N GLN A 133 -3.77 -2.90 4.86
CA GLN A 133 -3.08 -3.17 3.60
C GLN A 133 -3.88 -2.69 2.39
N SER A 134 -5.21 -2.85 2.42
CA SER A 134 -6.10 -2.33 1.39
C SER A 134 -6.03 -0.81 1.28
N ALA A 135 -6.03 -0.09 2.41
CA ALA A 135 -5.93 1.37 2.44
C ALA A 135 -4.59 1.84 1.86
N ILE A 136 -3.49 1.17 2.21
CA ILE A 136 -2.15 1.48 1.67
C ILE A 136 -2.11 1.28 0.15
N ILE A 137 -2.66 0.17 -0.33
CA ILE A 137 -2.73 -0.13 -1.77
C ILE A 137 -3.52 0.96 -2.51
N PHE A 138 -4.73 1.30 -2.03
CA PHE A 138 -5.54 2.35 -2.65
C PHE A 138 -4.83 3.69 -2.70
N PHE A 139 -4.19 4.07 -1.60
CA PHE A 139 -3.45 5.32 -1.51
C PHE A 139 -2.24 5.32 -2.45
N ALA A 140 -1.34 4.34 -2.32
CA ALA A 140 -0.11 4.28 -3.07
C ALA A 140 -0.35 4.15 -4.58
N TYR A 141 -1.27 3.27 -4.97
CA TYR A 141 -1.62 3.05 -6.36
C TYR A 141 -2.38 4.26 -6.95
N GLY A 142 -3.30 4.85 -6.18
CA GLY A 142 -4.07 6.03 -6.61
C GLY A 142 -3.17 7.24 -6.89
N ILE A 143 -2.24 7.55 -5.98
CA ILE A 143 -1.24 8.61 -6.19
C ILE A 143 -0.39 8.35 -7.43
N THR A 144 0.10 7.12 -7.58
CA THR A 144 0.99 6.80 -8.70
C THR A 144 0.25 6.84 -10.03
N GLN A 145 -1.01 6.39 -10.09
CA GLN A 145 -1.86 6.53 -11.28
C GLN A 145 -2.08 7.99 -11.65
N PHE A 146 -2.34 8.84 -10.67
CA PHE A 146 -2.46 10.28 -10.86
C PHE A 146 -1.17 10.90 -11.43
N CYS A 147 -0.02 10.57 -10.83
CA CYS A 147 1.28 11.01 -11.35
C CYS A 147 1.51 10.55 -12.79
N GLY A 148 1.15 9.31 -13.11
CA GLY A 148 1.33 8.75 -14.44
C GLY A 148 0.52 9.45 -15.54
N ILE A 149 -0.67 9.94 -15.22
CA ILE A 149 -1.51 10.67 -16.18
C ILE A 149 -1.02 12.11 -16.41
N ILE A 150 -0.47 12.76 -15.37
CA ILE A 150 0.04 14.14 -15.49
C ILE A 150 1.40 14.17 -16.19
N THR A 151 2.21 13.12 -16.01
CA THR A 151 3.55 13.07 -16.55
C THR A 151 3.55 12.53 -17.99
N GLY A 152 4.26 13.21 -18.87
CA GLY A 152 4.45 12.75 -20.26
C GLY A 152 5.61 11.77 -20.43
N ASN A 153 6.35 11.41 -19.37
CA ASN A 153 7.57 10.60 -19.44
C ASN A 153 7.56 9.51 -18.35
N LEU A 154 8.00 8.31 -18.74
CA LEU A 154 8.08 7.14 -17.84
C LEU A 154 8.96 7.38 -16.61
N TYR A 155 10.13 7.99 -16.80
CA TYR A 155 11.07 8.27 -15.71
C TYR A 155 10.47 9.25 -14.69
N THR A 156 9.86 10.33 -15.18
CA THR A 156 9.20 11.33 -14.33
C THR A 156 8.02 10.72 -13.58
N HIS A 157 7.25 9.82 -14.22
CA HIS A 157 6.18 9.07 -13.57
C HIS A 157 6.72 8.24 -12.39
N CYS A 158 7.80 7.50 -12.58
CA CYS A 158 8.41 6.68 -11.55
C CYS A 158 8.90 7.54 -10.37
N ILE A 159 9.68 8.60 -10.67
CA ILE A 159 10.25 9.49 -9.66
C ILE A 159 9.14 10.19 -8.84
N LEU A 160 8.14 10.78 -9.51
CA LEU A 160 7.04 11.44 -8.82
C LEU A 160 6.17 10.46 -8.05
N GLY A 161 5.95 9.25 -8.59
CA GLY A 161 5.23 8.20 -7.89
C GLY A 161 5.91 7.81 -6.57
N VAL A 162 7.22 7.60 -6.56
CA VAL A 162 7.99 7.32 -5.35
C VAL A 162 7.98 8.53 -4.42
N PHE A 163 8.25 9.73 -4.94
CA PHE A 163 8.30 10.96 -4.15
C PHE A 163 6.99 11.23 -3.41
N PHE A 164 5.85 11.22 -4.11
CA PHE A 164 4.55 11.48 -3.47
C PHE A 164 4.12 10.38 -2.52
N ASN A 165 4.50 9.12 -2.76
CA ASN A 165 4.26 8.04 -1.80
C ASN A 165 5.12 8.18 -0.54
N SER A 166 6.33 8.72 -0.63
CA SER A 166 7.20 8.97 0.52
C SER A 166 6.91 10.28 1.25
N LEU A 167 6.12 11.18 0.67
CA LEU A 167 5.81 12.51 1.22
C LEU A 167 5.27 12.47 2.67
N PRO A 168 4.31 11.59 3.03
CA PRO A 168 3.83 11.52 4.40
C PRO A 168 4.96 11.20 5.40
N TRP A 169 5.86 10.29 5.06
CA TRP A 169 7.02 9.95 5.90
C TRP A 169 8.02 11.10 5.95
N LEU A 170 8.37 11.70 4.81
CA LEU A 170 9.28 12.85 4.75
C LEU A 170 8.76 14.03 5.58
N SER A 171 7.46 14.31 5.51
CA SER A 171 6.86 15.40 6.29
C SER A 171 6.95 15.14 7.80
N SER A 172 6.76 13.87 8.24
CA SER A 172 6.89 13.52 9.65
C SER A 172 8.31 13.72 10.15
N GLN A 173 9.31 13.25 9.39
CA GLN A 173 10.72 13.45 9.74
C GLN A 173 11.10 14.94 9.82
N PHE A 174 10.62 15.72 8.85
CA PHE A 174 10.85 17.16 8.84
C PHE A 174 10.26 17.86 10.08
N PHE A 175 9.03 17.52 10.46
CA PHE A 175 8.40 18.07 11.66
C PHE A 175 9.11 17.62 12.94
N THR A 176 9.61 16.40 13.01
CA THR A 176 10.39 15.92 14.17
C THR A 176 11.70 16.69 14.31
N ILE A 177 12.42 16.92 13.19
CA ILE A 177 13.64 17.73 13.18
C ILE A 177 13.37 19.16 13.60
N LEU A 178 12.32 19.80 13.04
CA LEU A 178 11.94 21.16 13.43
C LEU A 178 11.63 21.23 14.92
N LYS A 179 10.87 20.28 15.43
CA LYS A 179 10.53 20.26 16.84
C LYS A 179 11.77 20.13 17.73
N SER A 180 12.68 19.21 17.45
CA SER A 180 13.93 19.06 18.19
C SER A 180 14.82 20.29 18.14
N ALA A 181 14.79 21.05 17.03
CA ALA A 181 15.56 22.27 16.87
C ALA A 181 14.97 23.46 17.67
N PHE A 182 13.65 23.53 17.83
CA PHE A 182 12.98 24.65 18.49
C PHE A 182 12.59 24.41 19.95
N THR A 183 12.55 23.13 20.42
CA THR A 183 12.20 22.79 21.80
C THR A 183 13.42 22.31 22.56
N TYR A 184 14.26 23.24 23.02
CA TYR A 184 15.42 22.91 23.87
C TYR A 184 14.91 22.59 25.28
N GLY A 185 15.26 21.38 25.81
CA GLY A 185 15.00 21.03 27.21
C GLY A 185 13.62 20.48 27.54
N VAL A 186 12.77 20.23 26.56
CA VAL A 186 11.49 19.53 26.77
C VAL A 186 11.69 18.04 26.49
N GLU A 187 11.42 17.18 27.48
CA GLU A 187 11.35 15.73 27.27
C GLU A 187 10.45 15.43 26.08
N GLU A 188 10.88 14.52 25.22
CA GLU A 188 10.12 14.14 24.02
C GLU A 188 8.70 13.77 24.44
N PRO A 189 7.66 14.48 23.96
CA PRO A 189 6.32 14.06 24.25
C PRO A 189 6.11 12.69 23.64
N SER A 190 5.55 11.78 24.41
CA SER A 190 5.24 10.39 24.05
C SER A 190 4.37 10.21 22.80
N VAL A 191 3.88 11.34 22.26
CA VAL A 191 3.04 11.41 21.06
C VAL A 191 3.75 12.27 20.02
N THR A 192 4.57 11.64 19.20
CA THR A 192 5.21 12.28 18.06
C THR A 192 4.21 12.44 16.91
N PHE A 193 4.36 13.49 16.11
CA PHE A 193 3.57 13.71 14.89
C PHE A 193 3.70 12.52 13.91
N GLU A 194 4.75 11.72 14.04
CA GLU A 194 4.95 10.45 13.34
C GLU A 194 3.77 9.51 13.50
N ASN A 195 3.15 9.48 14.67
CA ASN A 195 2.01 8.61 14.97
C ASN A 195 0.75 8.97 14.18
N TYR A 196 0.67 10.16 13.62
CA TYR A 196 -0.52 10.66 12.93
C TYR A 196 -0.32 10.95 11.44
N SER A 197 0.93 11.14 11.00
CA SER A 197 1.20 11.66 9.66
C SER A 197 1.33 10.60 8.58
N THR A 198 1.53 9.33 8.93
CA THR A 198 1.70 8.27 7.94
C THR A 198 0.75 7.12 8.21
N ALA A 199 0.04 6.64 7.17
CA ALA A 199 -0.66 5.36 7.23
C ALA A 199 0.28 4.24 7.68
N PHE A 200 1.57 4.38 7.35
CA PHE A 200 2.65 3.48 7.71
C PHE A 200 2.94 3.46 9.21
N ASN A 201 3.10 4.63 9.83
CA ASN A 201 3.39 4.71 11.27
C ASN A 201 2.15 4.50 12.13
N TYR A 202 0.98 4.86 11.61
CA TYR A 202 -0.27 4.60 12.31
C TYR A 202 -0.54 3.11 12.48
N ALA A 203 -0.18 2.30 11.49
CA ALA A 203 -0.23 0.85 11.57
C ALA A 203 0.74 0.28 12.63
N LEU A 204 1.86 0.95 12.91
CA LEU A 204 2.84 0.54 13.92
C LEU A 204 2.35 0.73 15.36
N ASN A 205 1.49 1.72 15.61
CA ASN A 205 1.00 2.08 16.95
C ASN A 205 -0.33 1.42 17.33
N LEU A 206 -0.78 0.42 16.58
CA LEU A 206 -1.99 -0.33 16.84
C LEU A 206 -1.83 -1.28 18.05
N GLU A 207 -1.62 -0.74 19.25
CA GLU A 207 -1.80 -1.52 20.47
C GLU A 207 -3.27 -1.88 20.71
N LYS A 208 -4.18 -1.08 20.18
CA LYS A 208 -5.63 -1.35 20.20
C LYS A 208 -6.15 -1.48 18.78
N TRP A 209 -6.28 -2.71 18.32
CA TRP A 209 -6.82 -3.08 17.02
C TRP A 209 -8.19 -2.41 16.77
N LEU A 210 -8.34 -1.77 15.61
CA LEU A 210 -9.59 -1.15 15.14
C LEU A 210 -10.30 -0.26 16.17
N THR A 211 -9.66 0.82 16.59
CA THR A 211 -10.38 1.92 17.26
C THR A 211 -11.15 2.75 16.22
N LEU A 212 -12.17 3.47 16.66
CA LEU A 212 -12.92 4.42 15.82
C LEU A 212 -12.00 5.42 15.11
N ARG A 213 -10.91 5.83 15.77
CA ARG A 213 -9.88 6.70 15.19
C ARG A 213 -9.14 6.03 14.03
N THR A 214 -8.74 4.77 14.21
CA THR A 214 -8.05 4.00 13.15
C THR A 214 -8.91 3.87 11.91
N LEU A 215 -10.18 3.54 12.08
CA LEU A 215 -11.13 3.46 10.97
C LEU A 215 -11.28 4.82 10.26
N ALA A 216 -11.36 5.92 11.00
CA ALA A 216 -11.45 7.26 10.41
C ALA A 216 -10.21 7.58 9.55
N TYR A 217 -9.00 7.26 10.03
CA TYR A 217 -7.78 7.49 9.24
C TYR A 217 -7.73 6.59 8.00
N LEU A 218 -8.06 5.30 8.13
CA LEU A 218 -8.10 4.40 6.98
C LEU A 218 -9.10 4.87 5.92
N THR A 219 -10.27 5.35 6.33
CA THR A 219 -11.26 5.90 5.39
C THR A 219 -10.75 7.16 4.69
N ILE A 220 -10.02 8.04 5.39
CA ILE A 220 -9.40 9.23 4.79
C ILE A 220 -8.37 8.81 3.72
N TYR A 221 -7.49 7.84 4.01
CA TYR A 221 -6.50 7.37 3.03
C TYR A 221 -7.14 6.74 1.80
N ILE A 222 -8.17 5.93 1.99
CA ILE A 222 -8.95 5.36 0.88
C ILE A 222 -9.63 6.46 0.07
N ALA A 223 -10.25 7.44 0.74
CA ALA A 223 -10.93 8.55 0.10
C ALA A 223 -9.96 9.42 -0.73
N ILE A 224 -8.76 9.71 -0.21
CA ILE A 224 -7.70 10.41 -0.96
C ILE A 224 -7.31 9.58 -2.19
N GLY A 225 -7.04 8.29 -2.03
CA GLY A 225 -6.68 7.40 -3.15
C GLY A 225 -7.75 7.39 -4.25
N ILE A 226 -9.01 7.22 -3.88
CA ILE A 226 -10.14 7.22 -4.82
C ILE A 226 -10.32 8.59 -5.49
N SER A 227 -10.21 9.69 -4.73
CA SER A 227 -10.35 11.04 -5.30
C SER A 227 -9.26 11.33 -6.33
N LEU A 228 -8.02 10.92 -6.07
CA LEU A 228 -6.91 11.09 -7.01
C LEU A 228 -7.10 10.25 -8.28
N VAL A 229 -7.59 9.02 -8.16
CA VAL A 229 -7.93 8.17 -9.31
C VAL A 229 -9.04 8.83 -10.15
N PHE A 230 -10.05 9.40 -9.52
CA PHE A 230 -11.13 10.09 -10.21
C PHE A 230 -10.65 11.37 -10.92
N ILE A 231 -9.81 12.17 -10.26
CA ILE A 231 -9.19 13.34 -10.88
C ILE A 231 -8.32 12.93 -12.07
N ALA A 232 -7.50 11.89 -11.92
CA ALA A 232 -6.70 11.33 -13.00
C ALA A 232 -7.56 10.91 -14.19
N TYR A 233 -8.69 10.26 -13.93
CA TYR A 233 -9.68 9.91 -14.98
C TYR A 233 -10.22 11.15 -15.70
N LEU A 234 -10.60 12.21 -14.98
CA LEU A 234 -11.11 13.43 -15.57
C LEU A 234 -10.06 14.12 -16.47
N ILE A 235 -8.81 14.16 -16.01
CA ILE A 235 -7.68 14.68 -16.80
C ILE A 235 -7.48 13.83 -18.05
N TYR A 236 -7.40 12.50 -17.90
CA TYR A 236 -7.21 11.58 -19.03
C TYR A 236 -8.30 11.68 -20.08
N LYS A 237 -9.54 11.92 -19.68
CA LYS A 237 -10.66 12.13 -20.59
C LYS A 237 -10.56 13.44 -21.38
N ARG A 238 -9.96 14.49 -20.80
CA ARG A 238 -9.87 15.85 -21.40
C ARG A 238 -8.64 16.05 -22.28
N VAL A 239 -7.57 15.33 -22.05
CA VAL A 239 -6.34 15.43 -22.87
C VAL A 239 -6.67 14.93 -24.27
N LYS A 240 -6.59 15.86 -25.25
CA LYS A 240 -6.80 15.60 -26.68
C LYS A 240 -5.59 14.91 -27.29
#